data_56e6ebed9ba842e7bca62019fde108dd
#
_entry.id   56e6ebed9ba842e7bca62019fde108dd
#
_cell.length_a   1.000
_cell.length_b   1.000
_cell.length_c   1.000
_cell.angle_alpha   90.00
_cell.angle_beta   90.00
_cell.angle_gamma   90.00
#
_symmetry.space_group_name_H-M   'P 1'
#
loop_
_entity.id
_entity.type
_entity.pdbx_description
1 polymer ?
#
loop_
_entity_poly.entity_id
_entity_poly.type
_entity_poly.pdbx_seq_one_letter_code
_entity_poly.pdbx_strand_id
1 'polypeptide(L)' 'MFWERTMLKSAVEEVAALMSLGLFVSMIAIWAQVIAVL' A
#
# COMPACT_ATOMS: atom_id res chain seq x y z
N MET A 1 -22.68 3.83 -16.11
CA MET A 1 -21.58 3.31 -15.40
C MET A 1 -21.73 1.84 -15.11
N PHE A 2 -20.86 1.07 -15.62
CA PHE A 2 -21.01 -0.33 -15.37
C PHE A 2 -20.48 -0.74 -14.04
N TRP A 3 -19.67 0.08 -13.42
CA TRP A 3 -19.14 -0.23 -12.12
C TRP A 3 -20.15 0.13 -11.08
N GLU A 4 -20.53 -0.82 -10.29
CA GLU A 4 -21.40 -0.54 -9.18
C GLU A 4 -20.61 0.18 -8.11
N ARG A 5 -21.26 1.09 -7.44
CA ARG A 5 -20.59 1.86 -6.42
C ARG A 5 -19.99 0.96 -5.35
N THR A 6 -20.70 -0.08 -5.02
CA THR A 6 -20.23 -1.01 -3.99
C THR A 6 -18.95 -1.67 -4.41
N MET A 7 -18.90 -2.13 -5.66
CA MET A 7 -17.71 -2.82 -6.14
C MET A 7 -16.56 -1.84 -6.29
N LEU A 8 -16.85 -0.67 -6.80
CA LEU A 8 -15.81 0.33 -7.00
C LEU A 8 -15.23 0.75 -5.67
N LYS A 9 -16.09 0.97 -4.68
CA LYS A 9 -15.62 1.36 -3.37
C LYS A 9 -14.74 0.28 -2.76
N SER A 10 -15.15 -0.96 -2.88
CA SER A 10 -14.38 -2.07 -2.34
C SER A 10 -13.03 -2.18 -3.03
N ALA A 11 -13.00 -2.01 -4.33
CA ALA A 11 -11.76 -2.08 -5.08
C ALA A 11 -10.82 -0.95 -4.68
N VAL A 12 -11.35 0.25 -4.54
CA VAL A 12 -10.54 1.40 -4.16
C VAL A 12 -9.97 1.19 -2.76
N GLU A 13 -10.78 0.70 -1.85
CA GLU A 13 -10.31 0.47 -0.49
C GLU A 13 -9.22 -0.59 -0.48
N GLU A 14 -9.39 -1.62 -1.27
CA GLU A 14 -8.41 -2.68 -1.33
C GLU A 14 -7.09 -2.17 -1.89
N VAL A 15 -7.15 -1.45 -2.99
CA VAL A 15 -5.95 -0.92 -3.61
C VAL A 15 -5.25 0.07 -2.69
N ALA A 16 -6.03 0.93 -2.04
CA ALA A 16 -5.46 1.90 -1.13
C ALA A 16 -4.74 1.21 0.03
N ALA A 17 -5.35 0.16 0.57
CA ALA A 17 -4.74 -0.58 1.66
C ALA A 17 -3.45 -1.25 1.21
N LEU A 18 -3.47 -1.86 0.04
CA LEU A 18 -2.28 -2.52 -0.48
C LEU A 18 -1.16 -1.52 -0.73
N MET A 19 -1.49 -0.37 -1.27
CA MET A 19 -0.48 0.64 -1.54
C MET A 19 0.09 1.19 -0.25
N SER A 20 -0.75 1.40 0.74
CA SER A 20 -0.27 1.87 2.04
C SER A 20 0.68 0.87 2.67
N LEU A 21 0.30 -0.40 2.63
CA LEU A 21 1.17 -1.44 3.18
C LEU A 21 2.48 -1.50 2.41
N GLY A 22 2.42 -1.39 1.10
CA GLY A 22 3.62 -1.42 0.28
C GLY A 22 4.57 -0.28 0.63
N LEU A 23 4.03 0.90 0.77
CA LEU A 23 4.84 2.05 1.13
C LEU A 23 5.44 1.89 2.51
N PHE A 24 4.65 1.39 3.45
CA PHE A 24 5.11 1.19 4.81
C PHE A 24 6.26 0.19 4.85
N VAL A 25 6.07 -0.93 4.19
CA VAL A 25 7.09 -1.98 4.16
C VAL A 25 8.34 -1.48 3.45
N SER A 26 8.17 -0.75 2.36
CA SER A 26 9.32 -0.21 1.64
C SER A 26 10.12 0.73 2.51
N MET A 27 9.45 1.57 3.27
CA MET A 27 10.12 2.50 4.15
C MET A 27 10.92 1.75 5.21
N ILE A 28 10.32 0.73 5.79
CA ILE A 28 11.00 -0.07 6.79
C ILE A 28 12.23 -0.76 6.18
N ALA A 29 12.09 -1.27 4.98
CA ALA A 29 13.19 -1.96 4.32
C ALA A 29 14.36 -1.01 4.06
N ILE A 30 14.05 0.20 3.62
CA ILE A 30 15.09 1.18 3.34
C ILE A 30 15.80 1.58 4.62
N TRP A 31 15.04 1.85 5.67
CA TRP A 31 15.65 2.21 6.93
C TRP A 31 16.47 1.09 7.52
N ALA A 32 15.99 -0.15 7.35
CA ALA A 32 16.71 -1.30 7.84
C ALA A 32 18.09 -1.41 7.17
N GLN A 33 18.14 -1.13 5.87
CA GLN A 33 19.40 -1.17 5.16
C GLN A 33 20.34 -0.06 5.62
N VAL A 34 19.79 1.12 5.82
CA VAL A 34 20.60 2.25 6.27
C VAL A 34 21.23 1.93 7.63
N ILE A 35 20.44 1.38 8.53
CA ILE A 35 20.92 1.04 9.85
C ILE A 35 21.96 -0.07 9.79
N ALA A 36 21.73 -1.04 8.91
CA ALA A 36 22.64 -2.17 8.78
C ALA A 36 24.01 -1.72 8.28
N VAL A 37 24.04 -0.67 7.45
CA VAL A 37 25.29 -0.17 6.93
C VAL A 37 26.02 0.69 7.95
N LEU A 38 25.28 1.30 8.85
CA LEU A 38 25.88 2.11 9.88
C LEU A 38 26.68 1.25 10.83
#